data_0acae5a8366c5892b8c6211c32382cd1
#
_entry.id   0acae5a8366c5892b8c6211c32382cd1
#
_cell.length_a   1.000
_cell.length_b   1.000
_cell.length_c   1.000
_cell.angle_alpha   90.00
_cell.angle_beta   90.00
_cell.angle_gamma   90.00
#
_symmetry.space_group_name_H-M   'P 1'
#
loop_
_entity.id
_entity.type
_entity.pdbx_description
1 polymer ?
#
loop_
_entity_poly.entity_id
_entity_poly.type
_entity_poly.pdbx_seq_one_letter_code
_entity_poly.pdbx_strand_id
1 'polypeptide(L)'
;MNFTDDDIKRIKDASANHLVDVVQDFQNLRKSGTSYVCDCPVCKASKKFSINPAKDIYSCFSCHQIAGVGALDYLMRVEKKEYPDALEYLAHKFNVILDQRPEQKKKPVTKMKQGSKKAKGNDVNSFCARMLSASGLTFEDVTARIYKTDETKSIFEIRTFRPGTINDSGAIDSKGDDVIIEYYDLEGMPVTYIRKDHRKRDTGERKEYFRVRWQFPDAHLDKEGKPFKYKSPPGSGTPIYIPERIRSMYKEKKEIPRLYIQEGEKKAEKACKHGIPSIAVSGIQNLGSKENNSLPEDIVKIITTCNVKEVAFIFDSDWDDISTNIRLNDRVEKRPYCFFYAAKNFKEYMRTLKNRNIYVEIYVGHIQKNSAGDKGLDDLLANTLKDHEDELAQDIEFACNDKKGFGKYVEMFKVTTWTDHKLQELWCLHSYEAFAERHKDILKNLPEFVFGRYRWKFDETGKVILAQPFDDDEKFWEEVEKEGRSGVRIEYQFCYVNSHNFLQNRGFGRLRRLDKTYQFIHLDPPVVKPIDASDARDYLFQFAKQYCKKEVHEMLIKGVSQYVGPDKI
;
A
#
# COMPACT_ATOMS: atom_id res chain seq x y z
N MET A 1 -16.52 -21.76 -15.09
CA MET A 1 -16.90 -21.97 -13.66
C MET A 1 -16.62 -20.71 -12.86
N ASN A 2 -17.45 -20.37 -11.88
CA ASN A 2 -17.17 -19.27 -10.95
C ASN A 2 -16.64 -19.89 -9.66
N PHE A 3 -15.35 -19.73 -9.40
CA PHE A 3 -14.71 -20.19 -8.16
C PHE A 3 -14.98 -19.19 -7.02
N THR A 4 -15.17 -19.69 -5.81
CA THR A 4 -15.18 -18.86 -4.60
C THR A 4 -13.74 -18.53 -4.18
N ASP A 5 -13.55 -17.54 -3.31
CA ASP A 5 -12.21 -17.22 -2.77
C ASP A 5 -11.63 -18.42 -2.00
N ASP A 6 -12.47 -19.20 -1.33
CA ASP A 6 -12.09 -20.43 -0.63
C ASP A 6 -11.71 -21.54 -1.61
N ASP A 7 -12.41 -21.68 -2.75
CA ASP A 7 -12.03 -22.62 -3.81
C ASP A 7 -10.66 -22.25 -4.37
N ILE A 8 -10.46 -20.97 -4.69
CA ILE A 8 -9.19 -20.45 -5.21
C ILE A 8 -8.05 -20.71 -4.22
N LYS A 9 -8.28 -20.48 -2.95
CA LYS A 9 -7.30 -20.75 -1.90
C LYS A 9 -6.96 -22.23 -1.80
N ARG A 10 -7.97 -23.11 -1.73
CA ARG A 10 -7.79 -24.58 -1.70
C ARG A 10 -7.02 -25.09 -2.92
N ILE A 11 -7.32 -24.55 -4.12
CA ILE A 11 -6.61 -24.93 -5.35
C ILE A 11 -5.15 -24.48 -5.30
N LYS A 12 -4.89 -23.24 -4.88
CA LYS A 12 -3.52 -22.72 -4.74
C LYS A 12 -2.71 -23.49 -3.70
N ASP A 13 -3.31 -23.78 -2.55
CA ASP A 13 -2.65 -24.55 -1.48
C ASP A 13 -2.34 -26.01 -1.94
N ALA A 14 -3.27 -26.63 -2.65
CA ALA A 14 -3.09 -27.99 -3.18
C ALA A 14 -2.07 -28.07 -4.31
N SER A 15 -1.86 -27.00 -5.06
CA SER A 15 -0.89 -26.94 -6.19
C SER A 15 0.48 -26.37 -5.79
N ALA A 16 0.65 -25.89 -4.56
CA ALA A 16 1.91 -25.32 -4.07
C ALA A 16 3.02 -26.39 -4.04
N ASN A 17 4.21 -26.04 -4.53
CA ASN A 17 5.38 -26.92 -4.66
C ASN A 17 5.19 -28.13 -5.64
N HIS A 18 4.16 -28.08 -6.47
CA HIS A 18 3.83 -29.12 -7.45
C HIS A 18 4.08 -28.69 -8.90
N LEU A 19 4.92 -27.69 -9.12
CA LEU A 19 5.23 -27.18 -10.47
C LEU A 19 5.75 -28.28 -11.40
N VAL A 20 6.63 -29.17 -10.92
CA VAL A 20 7.19 -30.26 -11.70
C VAL A 20 6.08 -31.18 -12.20
N ASP A 21 5.15 -31.56 -11.32
CA ASP A 21 4.04 -32.45 -11.64
C ASP A 21 3.11 -31.86 -12.71
N VAL A 22 2.93 -30.54 -12.69
CA VAL A 22 2.13 -29.83 -13.69
C VAL A 22 2.88 -29.73 -15.02
N VAL A 23 4.16 -29.36 -15.00
CA VAL A 23 4.93 -29.19 -16.24
C VAL A 23 5.15 -30.49 -16.95
N GLN A 24 5.24 -31.61 -16.24
CA GLN A 24 5.36 -32.97 -16.86
C GLN A 24 4.18 -33.34 -17.74
N ASP A 25 3.01 -32.76 -17.53
CA ASP A 25 1.85 -33.01 -18.40
C ASP A 25 2.00 -32.37 -19.80
N PHE A 26 2.88 -31.36 -19.92
CA PHE A 26 3.07 -30.59 -21.14
C PHE A 26 4.47 -30.75 -21.75
N GLN A 27 5.49 -31.10 -20.95
CA GLN A 27 6.89 -31.09 -21.34
C GLN A 27 7.61 -32.36 -20.85
N ASN A 28 8.49 -32.92 -21.69
CA ASN A 28 9.33 -34.05 -21.31
C ASN A 28 10.50 -33.58 -20.44
N LEU A 29 10.32 -33.63 -19.13
CA LEU A 29 11.33 -33.20 -18.15
C LEU A 29 12.42 -34.26 -17.94
N ARG A 30 13.68 -33.81 -17.83
CA ARG A 30 14.83 -34.64 -17.45
C ARG A 30 15.47 -34.06 -16.19
N LYS A 31 15.78 -34.93 -15.23
CA LYS A 31 16.45 -34.51 -14.01
C LYS A 31 17.90 -34.12 -14.31
N SER A 32 18.32 -32.97 -13.78
CA SER A 32 19.68 -32.43 -13.89
C SER A 32 20.11 -31.84 -12.54
N GLY A 33 20.84 -32.66 -11.77
CA GLY A 33 21.19 -32.31 -10.38
C GLY A 33 19.94 -32.16 -9.49
N THR A 34 19.77 -31.01 -8.87
CA THR A 34 18.62 -30.66 -8.02
C THR A 34 17.45 -30.06 -8.79
N SER A 35 17.60 -29.85 -10.11
CA SER A 35 16.59 -29.23 -10.98
C SER A 35 16.11 -30.19 -12.05
N TYR A 36 15.03 -29.83 -12.76
CA TYR A 36 14.54 -30.49 -13.95
C TYR A 36 14.71 -29.55 -15.15
N VAL A 37 15.06 -30.13 -16.30
CA VAL A 37 15.29 -29.38 -17.54
C VAL A 37 14.55 -30.00 -18.73
N CYS A 38 14.14 -29.14 -19.66
CA CYS A 38 13.61 -29.52 -20.97
C CYS A 38 13.97 -28.47 -22.03
N ASP A 39 13.57 -28.72 -23.26
CA ASP A 39 13.64 -27.73 -24.32
C ASP A 39 12.65 -26.58 -24.01
N CYS A 40 13.02 -25.34 -24.29
CA CYS A 40 12.16 -24.22 -23.96
C CYS A 40 10.87 -24.23 -24.81
N PRO A 41 9.68 -24.22 -24.21
CA PRO A 41 8.42 -24.24 -24.94
C PRO A 41 8.22 -23.01 -25.84
N VAL A 42 8.88 -21.90 -25.54
CA VAL A 42 8.75 -20.63 -26.28
C VAL A 42 9.85 -20.47 -27.34
N CYS A 43 11.12 -20.45 -26.96
CA CYS A 43 12.23 -20.21 -27.91
C CYS A 43 12.83 -21.50 -28.51
N LYS A 44 12.34 -22.67 -28.11
CA LYS A 44 12.79 -24.00 -28.59
C LYS A 44 14.26 -24.33 -28.31
N ALA A 45 14.97 -23.52 -27.52
CA ALA A 45 16.37 -23.79 -27.17
C ALA A 45 16.48 -25.07 -26.34
N SER A 46 17.36 -25.98 -26.78
CA SER A 46 17.47 -27.31 -26.17
C SER A 46 18.03 -27.26 -24.76
N LYS A 47 17.35 -27.91 -23.82
CA LYS A 47 17.70 -28.03 -22.38
C LYS A 47 17.92 -26.68 -21.65
N LYS A 48 17.30 -25.61 -22.15
CA LYS A 48 17.46 -24.27 -21.57
C LYS A 48 16.31 -23.85 -20.65
N PHE A 49 15.20 -24.56 -20.64
CA PHE A 49 14.14 -24.36 -19.67
C PHE A 49 14.42 -25.19 -18.42
N SER A 50 14.49 -24.58 -17.27
CA SER A 50 14.84 -25.21 -16.00
C SER A 50 13.79 -24.94 -14.94
N ILE A 51 13.52 -25.95 -14.11
CA ILE A 51 12.61 -25.90 -12.97
C ILE A 51 13.39 -26.26 -11.72
N ASN A 52 13.31 -25.45 -10.72
CA ASN A 52 13.83 -25.73 -9.37
C ASN A 52 12.65 -26.14 -8.46
N PRO A 53 12.49 -27.42 -8.13
CA PRO A 53 11.35 -27.87 -7.33
C PRO A 53 11.39 -27.40 -5.88
N ALA A 54 12.57 -27.16 -5.31
CA ALA A 54 12.71 -26.71 -3.94
C ALA A 54 12.28 -25.24 -3.74
N LYS A 55 12.28 -24.45 -4.83
CA LYS A 55 11.87 -23.05 -4.83
C LYS A 55 10.57 -22.84 -5.60
N ASP A 56 10.01 -23.87 -6.19
CA ASP A 56 8.81 -23.84 -7.04
C ASP A 56 8.89 -22.83 -8.19
N ILE A 57 10.08 -22.64 -8.79
CA ILE A 57 10.35 -21.64 -9.83
C ILE A 57 10.78 -22.30 -11.14
N TYR A 58 10.46 -21.62 -12.25
CA TYR A 58 10.93 -21.99 -13.58
C TYR A 58 11.54 -20.79 -14.32
N SER A 59 12.48 -21.06 -15.24
CA SER A 59 13.07 -20.03 -16.09
C SER A 59 13.70 -20.63 -17.34
N CYS A 60 13.80 -19.83 -18.40
CA CYS A 60 14.59 -20.17 -19.59
C CYS A 60 15.89 -19.36 -19.61
N PHE A 61 17.03 -20.03 -19.58
CA PHE A 61 18.36 -19.42 -19.62
C PHE A 61 18.80 -18.94 -21.02
N SER A 62 17.98 -19.16 -22.03
CA SER A 62 18.29 -18.74 -23.42
C SER A 62 17.55 -17.46 -23.79
N CYS A 63 16.23 -17.47 -23.73
CA CYS A 63 15.45 -16.30 -24.14
C CYS A 63 15.14 -15.32 -23.02
N HIS A 64 15.27 -15.73 -21.75
CA HIS A 64 14.90 -14.96 -20.58
C HIS A 64 13.46 -14.36 -20.60
N GLN A 65 12.63 -14.80 -21.58
CA GLN A 65 11.25 -14.30 -21.74
C GLN A 65 10.25 -14.99 -20.83
N ILE A 66 10.60 -16.18 -20.36
CA ILE A 66 9.77 -16.95 -19.45
C ILE A 66 10.53 -17.27 -18.17
N ALA A 67 10.02 -16.73 -17.10
CA ALA A 67 10.41 -17.06 -15.73
C ALA A 67 9.20 -16.79 -14.83
N GLY A 68 9.03 -17.63 -13.80
CA GLY A 68 7.90 -17.47 -12.88
C GLY A 68 7.95 -18.44 -11.72
N VAL A 69 6.88 -18.42 -10.92
CA VAL A 69 6.76 -19.17 -9.67
C VAL A 69 5.43 -19.93 -9.64
N GLY A 70 5.50 -21.22 -9.38
CA GLY A 70 4.34 -22.08 -9.16
C GLY A 70 3.61 -22.54 -10.41
N ALA A 71 2.77 -23.54 -10.21
CA ALA A 71 2.05 -24.24 -11.26
C ALA A 71 1.01 -23.37 -11.96
N LEU A 72 0.30 -22.52 -11.23
CA LEU A 72 -0.71 -21.63 -11.79
C LEU A 72 -0.09 -20.61 -12.76
N ASP A 73 1.02 -19.99 -12.35
CA ASP A 73 1.76 -19.04 -13.20
C ASP A 73 2.29 -19.71 -14.48
N TYR A 74 2.80 -20.94 -14.38
CA TYR A 74 3.23 -21.72 -15.53
C TYR A 74 2.09 -21.95 -16.53
N LEU A 75 0.94 -22.41 -16.07
CA LEU A 75 -0.23 -22.66 -16.93
C LEU A 75 -0.69 -21.40 -17.67
N MET A 76 -0.66 -20.27 -17.00
CA MET A 76 -1.09 -19.01 -17.60
C MET A 76 -0.05 -18.40 -18.54
N ARG A 77 1.22 -18.39 -18.16
CA ARG A 77 2.27 -17.71 -18.93
C ARG A 77 2.83 -18.57 -20.06
N VAL A 78 3.04 -19.84 -19.80
CA VAL A 78 3.69 -20.75 -20.76
C VAL A 78 2.66 -21.49 -21.59
N GLU A 79 1.66 -22.09 -20.96
CA GLU A 79 0.61 -22.85 -21.63
C GLU A 79 -0.56 -21.98 -22.11
N LYS A 80 -0.53 -20.66 -21.82
CA LYS A 80 -1.50 -19.65 -22.27
C LYS A 80 -2.95 -19.95 -21.87
N LYS A 81 -3.16 -20.65 -20.76
CA LYS A 81 -4.49 -20.92 -20.22
C LYS A 81 -5.05 -19.65 -19.57
N GLU A 82 -6.34 -19.41 -19.77
CA GLU A 82 -7.05 -18.37 -19.02
C GLU A 82 -7.12 -18.72 -17.52
N TYR A 83 -7.21 -17.72 -16.65
CA TYR A 83 -7.17 -17.93 -15.21
C TYR A 83 -8.22 -18.93 -14.69
N PRO A 84 -9.51 -18.89 -15.12
CA PRO A 84 -10.50 -19.88 -14.73
C PRO A 84 -10.16 -21.29 -15.20
N ASP A 85 -9.65 -21.42 -16.43
CA ASP A 85 -9.29 -22.71 -17.03
C ASP A 85 -8.04 -23.31 -16.34
N ALA A 86 -7.10 -22.46 -15.93
CA ALA A 86 -5.93 -22.88 -15.18
C ALA A 86 -6.31 -23.35 -13.76
N LEU A 87 -7.25 -22.66 -13.11
CA LEU A 87 -7.79 -23.11 -11.81
C LEU A 87 -8.57 -24.42 -11.94
N GLU A 88 -9.41 -24.56 -12.96
CA GLU A 88 -10.15 -25.79 -13.23
C GLU A 88 -9.22 -26.97 -13.48
N TYR A 89 -8.17 -26.76 -14.29
CA TYR A 89 -7.14 -27.76 -14.51
C TYR A 89 -6.45 -28.19 -13.20
N LEU A 90 -6.03 -27.23 -12.36
CA LEU A 90 -5.39 -27.54 -11.09
C LEU A 90 -6.35 -28.22 -10.10
N ALA A 91 -7.60 -27.79 -10.05
CA ALA A 91 -8.63 -28.40 -9.22
C ALA A 91 -8.83 -29.88 -9.59
N HIS A 92 -8.92 -30.17 -10.89
CA HIS A 92 -9.00 -31.54 -11.40
C HIS A 92 -7.74 -32.35 -11.10
N LYS A 93 -6.57 -31.78 -11.38
CA LYS A 93 -5.29 -32.50 -11.22
C LYS A 93 -5.02 -32.88 -9.78
N PHE A 94 -5.36 -32.00 -8.82
CA PHE A 94 -5.12 -32.21 -7.40
C PHE A 94 -6.37 -32.67 -6.62
N ASN A 95 -7.44 -33.04 -7.31
CA ASN A 95 -8.70 -33.53 -6.74
C ASN A 95 -9.29 -32.59 -5.67
N VAL A 96 -9.24 -31.26 -5.92
CA VAL A 96 -9.81 -30.28 -5.02
C VAL A 96 -11.33 -30.28 -5.17
N ILE A 97 -12.04 -30.55 -4.07
CA ILE A 97 -13.50 -30.51 -4.04
C ILE A 97 -13.95 -29.05 -4.05
N LEU A 98 -14.72 -28.69 -5.07
CA LEU A 98 -15.26 -27.33 -5.26
C LEU A 98 -16.66 -27.24 -4.67
N ASP A 99 -16.99 -26.06 -4.13
CA ASP A 99 -18.32 -25.82 -3.58
C ASP A 99 -19.36 -25.74 -4.73
N GLN A 100 -20.31 -26.66 -4.74
CA GLN A 100 -21.36 -26.70 -5.78
C GLN A 100 -22.31 -25.51 -5.63
N ARG A 101 -22.29 -24.59 -6.57
CA ARG A 101 -23.36 -23.60 -6.76
C ARG A 101 -24.32 -24.04 -7.87
N PRO A 102 -25.65 -23.84 -7.72
CA PRO A 102 -26.59 -24.16 -8.79
C PRO A 102 -26.33 -23.26 -10.01
N GLU A 103 -26.28 -23.89 -11.18
CA GLU A 103 -26.12 -23.19 -12.46
C GLU A 103 -27.23 -22.13 -12.66
N GLN A 104 -26.84 -20.89 -12.76
CA GLN A 104 -27.74 -19.84 -13.26
C GLN A 104 -27.93 -20.05 -14.76
N LYS A 105 -29.14 -20.45 -15.15
CA LYS A 105 -29.57 -20.60 -16.55
C LYS A 105 -29.28 -19.32 -17.32
N LYS A 106 -28.45 -19.43 -18.35
CA LYS A 106 -28.20 -18.36 -19.35
C LYS A 106 -29.51 -17.99 -20.01
N LYS A 107 -29.95 -16.72 -19.89
CA LYS A 107 -31.04 -16.15 -20.69
C LYS A 107 -30.58 -16.05 -22.15
N PRO A 108 -31.47 -16.30 -23.14
CA PRO A 108 -31.09 -16.30 -24.55
C PRO A 108 -30.78 -14.87 -25.04
N VAL A 109 -29.66 -14.74 -25.72
CA VAL A 109 -29.20 -13.49 -26.34
C VAL A 109 -30.05 -13.21 -27.55
N THR A 110 -30.85 -12.15 -27.50
CA THR A 110 -31.59 -11.61 -28.65
C THR A 110 -30.62 -10.88 -29.57
N LYS A 111 -30.47 -11.35 -30.80
CA LYS A 111 -29.66 -10.71 -31.86
C LYS A 111 -30.22 -9.34 -32.19
N MET A 112 -29.51 -8.26 -31.85
CA MET A 112 -29.74 -6.94 -32.40
C MET A 112 -28.84 -6.68 -33.61
N LYS A 113 -29.45 -6.11 -34.64
CA LYS A 113 -28.85 -5.85 -35.96
C LYS A 113 -27.76 -4.78 -35.89
N GLN A 114 -26.72 -5.01 -36.70
CA GLN A 114 -25.57 -4.14 -36.93
C GLN A 114 -25.94 -2.78 -37.53
N GLY A 115 -25.30 -1.75 -37.03
CA GLY A 115 -25.17 -0.46 -37.72
C GLY A 115 -24.17 0.42 -37.01
N SER A 116 -23.01 0.63 -37.63
CA SER A 116 -21.99 1.67 -37.52
C SER A 116 -20.77 1.45 -36.66
N LYS A 117 -19.63 1.43 -37.37
CA LYS A 117 -18.21 1.66 -37.05
C LYS A 117 -17.61 0.89 -35.84
N LYS A 118 -16.80 -0.10 -36.21
CA LYS A 118 -16.00 -0.98 -35.36
C LYS A 118 -15.10 -0.20 -34.38
N ALA A 119 -15.49 -0.18 -33.09
CA ALA A 119 -14.54 -0.17 -32.00
C ALA A 119 -13.96 -1.59 -31.89
N LYS A 120 -12.64 -1.73 -31.76
CA LYS A 120 -11.97 -3.03 -31.69
C LYS A 120 -12.50 -3.83 -30.50
N GLY A 121 -12.97 -5.06 -30.75
CA GLY A 121 -13.73 -5.89 -29.81
C GLY A 121 -13.02 -6.44 -28.56
N ASN A 122 -11.87 -5.90 -28.15
CA ASN A 122 -11.14 -6.35 -26.98
C ASN A 122 -11.39 -5.53 -25.69
N ASP A 123 -12.04 -4.36 -25.78
CA ASP A 123 -12.15 -3.45 -24.63
C ASP A 123 -13.21 -3.89 -23.59
N VAL A 124 -14.30 -4.51 -24.03
CA VAL A 124 -15.47 -4.78 -23.15
C VAL A 124 -15.21 -5.88 -22.12
N ASN A 125 -14.33 -6.81 -22.43
CA ASN A 125 -13.95 -7.93 -21.55
C ASN A 125 -12.57 -7.74 -20.88
N SER A 126 -11.94 -6.57 -21.06
CA SER A 126 -10.63 -6.28 -20.49
C SER A 126 -10.67 -6.22 -18.96
N PHE A 127 -9.52 -6.45 -18.32
CA PHE A 127 -9.40 -6.24 -16.88
C PHE A 127 -9.77 -4.81 -16.47
N CYS A 128 -9.42 -3.82 -17.31
CA CYS A 128 -9.80 -2.43 -17.10
C CYS A 128 -11.33 -2.26 -17.05
N ALA A 129 -12.06 -2.84 -18.00
CA ALA A 129 -13.53 -2.79 -18.01
C ALA A 129 -14.14 -3.45 -16.77
N ARG A 130 -13.63 -4.63 -16.39
CA ARG A 130 -14.10 -5.33 -15.18
C ARG A 130 -13.82 -4.54 -13.91
N MET A 131 -12.64 -3.94 -13.81
CA MET A 131 -12.24 -3.12 -12.66
C MET A 131 -13.11 -1.86 -12.52
N LEU A 132 -13.42 -1.18 -13.63
CA LEU A 132 -14.31 -0.02 -13.63
C LEU A 132 -15.74 -0.45 -13.26
N SER A 133 -16.24 -1.51 -13.88
CA SER A 133 -17.59 -2.04 -13.63
C SER A 133 -17.79 -2.46 -12.17
N ALA A 134 -16.77 -3.04 -11.53
CA ALA A 134 -16.81 -3.40 -10.11
C ALA A 134 -17.03 -2.19 -9.18
N SER A 135 -16.68 -0.97 -9.63
CA SER A 135 -16.96 0.28 -8.91
C SER A 135 -18.14 1.06 -9.52
N GLY A 136 -18.95 0.42 -10.37
CA GLY A 136 -20.08 1.07 -11.04
C GLY A 136 -19.67 2.21 -11.97
N LEU A 137 -18.48 2.12 -12.56
CA LEU A 137 -17.96 3.05 -13.57
C LEU A 137 -17.93 2.40 -14.95
N THR A 138 -17.96 3.22 -15.98
CA THR A 138 -17.81 2.85 -17.38
C THR A 138 -16.63 3.62 -18.00
N PHE A 139 -16.23 3.27 -19.22
CA PHE A 139 -15.22 4.06 -19.94
C PHE A 139 -15.67 5.49 -20.23
N GLU A 140 -16.97 5.75 -20.35
CA GLU A 140 -17.51 7.09 -20.53
C GLU A 140 -17.28 7.97 -19.30
N ASP A 141 -17.38 7.39 -18.09
CA ASP A 141 -17.16 8.10 -16.84
C ASP A 141 -15.70 8.56 -16.68
N VAL A 142 -14.76 7.84 -17.28
CA VAL A 142 -13.31 8.11 -17.22
C VAL A 142 -12.75 8.66 -18.54
N THR A 143 -13.62 9.26 -19.37
CA THR A 143 -13.21 9.94 -20.60
C THR A 143 -12.91 11.40 -20.32
N ALA A 144 -11.78 11.87 -20.81
CA ALA A 144 -11.25 13.21 -20.60
C ALA A 144 -11.08 13.98 -21.91
N ARG A 145 -11.26 15.30 -21.87
CA ARG A 145 -10.92 16.23 -22.95
C ARG A 145 -9.51 16.73 -22.75
N ILE A 146 -8.65 16.45 -23.70
CA ILE A 146 -7.21 16.73 -23.60
C ILE A 146 -6.68 17.46 -24.81
N TYR A 147 -5.52 18.10 -24.64
CA TYR A 147 -4.68 18.56 -25.73
C TYR A 147 -3.46 17.64 -25.84
N LYS A 148 -3.10 17.24 -27.06
CA LYS A 148 -1.88 16.41 -27.26
C LYS A 148 -0.60 17.23 -27.24
N THR A 149 -0.67 18.44 -27.78
CA THR A 149 0.45 19.40 -27.80
C THR A 149 -0.08 20.83 -27.72
N ASP A 150 0.75 21.77 -27.25
CA ASP A 150 0.43 23.21 -27.27
C ASP A 150 0.18 23.74 -28.69
N GLU A 151 0.78 23.11 -29.70
CA GLU A 151 0.73 23.56 -31.09
C GLU A 151 -0.60 23.22 -31.77
N THR A 152 -1.26 22.12 -31.40
CA THR A 152 -2.43 21.64 -32.15
C THR A 152 -3.73 22.26 -31.73
N LYS A 153 -3.86 22.84 -30.54
CA LYS A 153 -5.10 23.38 -29.92
C LYS A 153 -6.37 22.52 -30.17
N SER A 154 -6.17 21.31 -30.68
CA SER A 154 -7.24 20.37 -30.99
C SER A 154 -7.59 19.58 -29.76
N ILE A 155 -8.86 19.60 -29.38
CA ILE A 155 -9.38 18.84 -28.24
C ILE A 155 -9.64 17.40 -28.68
N PHE A 156 -9.10 16.46 -27.95
CA PHE A 156 -9.32 15.02 -28.14
C PHE A 156 -10.05 14.45 -26.93
N GLU A 157 -10.95 13.53 -27.19
CA GLU A 157 -11.53 12.72 -26.13
C GLU A 157 -10.71 11.43 -25.99
N ILE A 158 -10.21 11.17 -24.79
CA ILE A 158 -9.41 10.01 -24.48
C ILE A 158 -9.85 9.39 -23.15
N ARG A 159 -9.77 8.07 -23.07
CA ARG A 159 -9.97 7.33 -21.82
C ARG A 159 -8.75 7.48 -20.95
N THR A 160 -8.92 8.00 -19.73
CA THR A 160 -7.84 8.11 -18.74
C THR A 160 -7.50 6.78 -18.13
N PHE A 161 -8.43 5.80 -18.17
CA PHE A 161 -8.19 4.40 -17.83
C PHE A 161 -8.34 3.57 -19.10
N ARG A 162 -7.31 2.84 -19.46
CA ARG A 162 -7.34 1.99 -20.65
C ARG A 162 -6.57 0.68 -20.45
N PRO A 163 -6.94 -0.38 -21.19
CA PRO A 163 -6.14 -1.61 -21.22
C PRO A 163 -4.73 -1.34 -21.75
N GLY A 164 -3.75 -2.02 -21.20
CA GLY A 164 -2.34 -1.94 -21.58
C GLY A 164 -1.45 -2.38 -20.44
N THR A 165 -0.19 -2.63 -20.73
CA THR A 165 0.85 -2.95 -19.75
C THR A 165 2.10 -2.10 -20.01
N ILE A 166 3.16 -2.35 -19.28
CA ILE A 166 4.49 -1.80 -19.57
C ILE A 166 5.45 -2.93 -19.92
N ASN A 167 6.28 -2.68 -20.93
CA ASN A 167 7.37 -3.58 -21.29
C ASN A 167 8.60 -3.39 -20.37
N ASP A 168 9.65 -4.17 -20.59
CA ASP A 168 10.88 -4.12 -19.78
C ASP A 168 11.59 -2.75 -19.84
N SER A 169 11.40 -1.98 -20.92
CA SER A 169 11.93 -0.61 -21.03
C SER A 169 11.10 0.43 -20.28
N GLY A 170 9.96 0.02 -19.72
CA GLY A 170 9.01 0.91 -19.06
C GLY A 170 8.09 1.69 -20.01
N ALA A 171 8.10 1.36 -21.30
CA ALA A 171 7.17 1.93 -22.28
C ALA A 171 5.83 1.21 -22.27
N ILE A 172 4.75 1.93 -22.58
CA ILE A 172 3.40 1.36 -22.62
C ILE A 172 3.28 0.40 -23.81
N ASP A 173 2.79 -0.81 -23.53
CA ASP A 173 2.36 -1.78 -24.52
C ASP A 173 0.82 -1.89 -24.49
N SER A 174 0.20 -1.49 -25.58
CA SER A 174 -1.28 -1.49 -25.71
C SER A 174 -1.87 -2.89 -25.91
N LYS A 175 -1.05 -3.93 -26.05
CA LYS A 175 -1.53 -5.32 -26.21
C LYS A 175 -1.73 -6.04 -24.88
N GLY A 176 -1.22 -5.47 -23.77
CA GLY A 176 -1.40 -6.03 -22.44
C GLY A 176 -2.80 -5.79 -21.87
N ASP A 177 -3.17 -6.55 -20.84
CA ASP A 177 -4.47 -6.46 -20.15
C ASP A 177 -4.33 -5.99 -18.69
N ASP A 178 -3.30 -5.22 -18.38
CA ASP A 178 -3.26 -4.42 -17.16
C ASP A 178 -4.02 -3.10 -17.38
N VAL A 179 -4.07 -2.23 -16.38
CA VAL A 179 -4.71 -0.92 -16.51
C VAL A 179 -3.65 0.17 -16.53
N ILE A 180 -3.61 0.93 -17.62
CA ILE A 180 -2.87 2.18 -17.71
C ILE A 180 -3.78 3.32 -17.26
N ILE A 181 -3.30 4.11 -16.29
CA ILE A 181 -4.00 5.29 -15.77
C ILE A 181 -3.16 6.51 -16.16
N GLU A 182 -3.71 7.34 -17.02
CA GLU A 182 -3.04 8.55 -17.53
C GLU A 182 -3.48 9.78 -16.75
N TYR A 183 -2.55 10.71 -16.55
CA TYR A 183 -2.77 11.91 -15.76
C TYR A 183 -2.66 13.16 -16.63
N TYR A 184 -3.59 14.05 -16.42
CA TYR A 184 -3.65 15.34 -17.13
C TYR A 184 -3.77 16.48 -16.14
N ASP A 185 -3.13 17.62 -16.47
CA ASP A 185 -3.22 18.83 -15.67
C ASP A 185 -4.56 19.56 -15.86
N LEU A 186 -4.72 20.69 -15.21
CA LEU A 186 -5.96 21.49 -15.27
C LEU A 186 -6.28 22.01 -16.67
N GLU A 187 -5.25 22.20 -17.50
CA GLU A 187 -5.42 22.67 -18.88
C GLU A 187 -5.70 21.52 -19.87
N GLY A 188 -5.55 20.28 -19.43
CA GLY A 188 -5.76 19.09 -20.25
C GLY A 188 -4.49 18.64 -20.99
N MET A 189 -3.31 19.11 -20.54
CA MET A 189 -2.03 18.62 -21.02
C MET A 189 -1.60 17.39 -20.21
N PRO A 190 -0.91 16.42 -20.84
CA PRO A 190 -0.36 15.29 -20.12
C PRO A 190 0.60 15.74 -19.01
N VAL A 191 0.39 15.23 -17.81
CA VAL A 191 1.36 15.44 -16.71
C VAL A 191 2.68 14.81 -17.10
N THR A 192 3.79 15.55 -16.95
CA THR A 192 5.12 15.09 -17.34
C THR A 192 6.09 15.10 -16.18
N TYR A 193 7.14 14.28 -16.29
CA TYR A 193 8.25 14.25 -15.35
C TYR A 193 9.59 14.19 -16.09
N ILE A 194 10.66 14.62 -15.42
CA ILE A 194 12.02 14.50 -15.96
C ILE A 194 12.57 13.13 -15.55
N ARG A 195 12.95 12.33 -16.55
CA ARG A 195 13.55 11.03 -16.30
C ARG A 195 14.88 11.16 -15.55
N LYS A 196 15.08 10.32 -14.54
CA LYS A 196 16.35 10.20 -13.82
C LYS A 196 17.16 9.01 -14.32
N ASP A 197 18.49 9.17 -14.40
CA ASP A 197 19.41 8.06 -14.69
C ASP A 197 19.54 7.08 -13.52
N HIS A 198 20.30 6.01 -13.70
CA HIS A 198 20.57 5.01 -12.67
C HIS A 198 21.24 5.60 -11.41
N ARG A 199 21.87 6.79 -11.52
CA ARG A 199 22.46 7.53 -10.39
C ARG A 199 21.53 8.60 -9.83
N LYS A 200 20.23 8.55 -10.16
CA LYS A 200 19.18 9.49 -9.75
C LYS A 200 19.41 10.94 -10.21
N ARG A 201 20.24 11.19 -11.23
CA ARG A 201 20.46 12.50 -11.83
C ARG A 201 19.46 12.74 -12.96
N ASP A 202 19.03 13.98 -13.13
CA ASP A 202 18.13 14.38 -14.21
C ASP A 202 18.81 14.18 -15.58
N THR A 203 18.11 13.50 -16.48
CA THR A 203 18.60 13.26 -17.86
C THR A 203 18.23 14.37 -18.82
N GLY A 204 17.34 15.29 -18.41
CA GLY A 204 16.73 16.29 -19.29
C GLY A 204 15.60 15.73 -20.16
N GLU A 205 15.44 14.41 -20.26
CA GLU A 205 14.37 13.78 -21.03
C GLU A 205 13.03 13.90 -20.29
N ARG A 206 12.06 14.60 -20.90
CA ARG A 206 10.71 14.75 -20.38
C ARG A 206 9.82 13.62 -20.90
N LYS A 207 9.10 12.95 -19.99
CA LYS A 207 8.18 11.85 -20.30
C LYS A 207 6.81 12.09 -19.67
N GLU A 208 5.77 11.58 -20.32
CA GLU A 208 4.41 11.59 -19.79
C GLU A 208 4.30 10.66 -18.57
N TYR A 209 3.58 11.13 -17.56
CA TYR A 209 3.32 10.37 -16.35
C TYR A 209 2.10 9.50 -16.51
N PHE A 210 2.20 8.27 -16.04
CA PHE A 210 1.08 7.33 -15.93
C PHE A 210 1.33 6.39 -14.76
N ARG A 211 0.27 5.69 -14.34
CA ARG A 211 0.37 4.55 -13.41
C ARG A 211 -0.10 3.29 -14.09
N VAL A 212 0.46 2.18 -13.67
CA VAL A 212 0.00 0.84 -14.07
C VAL A 212 -0.61 0.17 -12.86
N ARG A 213 -1.81 -0.37 -13.03
CA ARG A 213 -2.41 -1.30 -12.07
C ARG A 213 -2.34 -2.70 -12.64
N TRP A 214 -1.57 -3.54 -11.98
CA TRP A 214 -1.39 -4.91 -12.39
C TRP A 214 -2.67 -5.73 -12.23
N GLN A 215 -3.00 -6.54 -13.23
CA GLN A 215 -4.06 -7.55 -13.14
C GLN A 215 -3.67 -8.62 -12.13
N PHE A 216 -2.39 -9.03 -12.13
CA PHE A 216 -1.83 -10.06 -11.27
C PHE A 216 -0.74 -9.48 -10.36
N PRO A 217 -1.12 -8.84 -9.23
CA PRO A 217 -0.15 -8.22 -8.32
C PRO A 217 0.88 -9.21 -7.75
N ASP A 218 0.49 -10.46 -7.53
CA ASP A 218 1.36 -11.50 -6.97
C ASP A 218 2.56 -11.84 -7.89
N ALA A 219 2.49 -11.47 -9.17
CA ALA A 219 3.61 -11.58 -10.10
C ALA A 219 4.62 -10.42 -9.97
N HIS A 220 4.32 -9.41 -9.15
CA HIS A 220 5.09 -8.20 -8.99
C HIS A 220 5.39 -7.96 -7.52
N LEU A 221 6.60 -8.36 -7.10
CA LEU A 221 7.02 -8.25 -5.70
C LEU A 221 7.92 -7.04 -5.50
N ASP A 222 7.79 -6.39 -4.36
CA ASP A 222 8.72 -5.35 -3.91
C ASP A 222 10.04 -5.95 -3.41
N LYS A 223 10.94 -5.11 -2.92
CA LYS A 223 12.25 -5.54 -2.37
C LYS A 223 12.12 -6.44 -1.14
N GLU A 224 10.99 -6.41 -0.47
CA GLU A 224 10.68 -7.22 0.71
C GLU A 224 9.91 -8.51 0.36
N GLY A 225 9.67 -8.75 -0.94
CA GLY A 225 8.91 -9.91 -1.43
C GLY A 225 7.39 -9.76 -1.25
N LYS A 226 6.88 -8.55 -1.03
CA LYS A 226 5.44 -8.30 -0.91
C LYS A 226 4.84 -7.91 -2.25
N PRO A 227 3.65 -8.42 -2.61
CA PRO A 227 2.96 -8.03 -3.82
C PRO A 227 2.58 -6.55 -3.80
N PHE A 228 2.76 -5.87 -4.93
CA PHE A 228 2.26 -4.51 -5.10
C PHE A 228 1.32 -4.38 -6.30
N LYS A 229 0.22 -3.68 -6.08
CA LYS A 229 -0.87 -3.55 -7.07
C LYS A 229 -0.61 -2.48 -8.13
N TYR A 230 0.15 -1.45 -7.79
CA TYR A 230 0.35 -0.28 -8.64
C TYR A 230 1.82 0.04 -8.81
N LYS A 231 2.19 0.49 -10.02
CA LYS A 231 3.54 0.97 -10.33
C LYS A 231 3.47 2.34 -10.98
N SER A 232 4.28 3.26 -10.49
CA SER A 232 4.55 4.56 -11.13
C SER A 232 5.95 4.55 -11.76
N PRO A 233 6.23 5.40 -12.75
CA PRO A 233 7.57 5.52 -13.30
C PRO A 233 8.58 5.93 -12.22
N PRO A 234 9.78 5.32 -12.17
CA PRO A 234 10.77 5.64 -11.16
C PRO A 234 11.18 7.12 -11.21
N GLY A 235 11.19 7.77 -10.05
CA GLY A 235 11.61 9.17 -9.92
C GLY A 235 10.63 10.21 -10.46
N SER A 236 9.42 9.81 -10.82
CA SER A 236 8.39 10.70 -11.39
C SER A 236 7.66 11.58 -10.36
N GLY A 237 7.91 11.37 -9.07
CA GLY A 237 7.09 12.00 -8.04
C GLY A 237 5.70 11.35 -7.91
N THR A 238 4.81 12.05 -7.25
CA THR A 238 3.43 11.59 -6.99
C THR A 238 2.43 12.69 -7.36
N PRO A 239 2.20 12.95 -8.65
CA PRO A 239 1.24 13.94 -9.08
C PRO A 239 -0.16 13.58 -8.62
N ILE A 240 -1.02 14.58 -8.47
CA ILE A 240 -2.44 14.38 -8.18
C ILE A 240 -3.19 13.95 -9.45
N TYR A 241 -4.21 13.16 -9.26
CA TYR A 241 -5.14 12.81 -10.33
C TYR A 241 -6.35 13.76 -10.29
N ILE A 242 -6.64 14.39 -11.43
CA ILE A 242 -7.73 15.37 -11.55
C ILE A 242 -8.75 14.83 -12.55
N PRO A 243 -9.94 14.39 -12.10
CA PRO A 243 -11.03 13.98 -12.98
C PRO A 243 -11.45 15.07 -13.96
N GLU A 244 -11.95 14.69 -15.15
CA GLU A 244 -12.43 15.64 -16.15
C GLU A 244 -13.51 16.57 -15.61
N ARG A 245 -14.38 16.06 -14.73
CA ARG A 245 -15.42 16.88 -14.11
C ARG A 245 -14.87 18.05 -13.31
N ILE A 246 -13.74 17.84 -12.59
CA ILE A 246 -13.06 18.92 -11.86
C ILE A 246 -12.37 19.89 -12.83
N ARG A 247 -11.73 19.39 -13.89
CA ARG A 247 -11.12 20.24 -14.92
C ARG A 247 -12.14 21.11 -15.64
N SER A 248 -13.32 20.54 -15.97
CA SER A 248 -14.43 21.31 -16.55
C SER A 248 -14.91 22.40 -15.61
N MET A 249 -15.13 22.08 -14.31
CA MET A 249 -15.51 23.08 -13.30
C MET A 249 -14.46 24.18 -13.16
N TYR A 250 -13.17 23.82 -13.18
CA TYR A 250 -12.06 24.80 -13.15
C TYR A 250 -12.08 25.72 -14.38
N LYS A 251 -12.22 25.19 -15.58
CA LYS A 251 -12.27 25.98 -16.83
C LYS A 251 -13.47 26.91 -16.88
N GLU A 252 -14.61 26.42 -16.39
CA GLU A 252 -15.85 27.19 -16.30
C GLU A 252 -15.87 28.17 -15.10
N LYS A 253 -14.84 28.13 -14.24
CA LYS A 253 -14.77 28.87 -12.97
C LYS A 253 -16.00 28.63 -12.10
N LYS A 254 -16.51 27.42 -12.14
CA LYS A 254 -17.68 27.01 -11.37
C LYS A 254 -17.29 26.85 -9.89
N GLU A 255 -18.16 27.34 -9.01
CA GLU A 255 -17.93 27.24 -7.57
C GLU A 255 -17.94 25.78 -7.10
N ILE A 256 -16.96 25.44 -6.26
CA ILE A 256 -16.85 24.17 -5.56
C ILE A 256 -16.83 24.49 -4.06
N PRO A 257 -17.95 24.43 -3.34
CA PRO A 257 -18.01 24.77 -1.92
C PRO A 257 -17.03 23.92 -1.09
N ARG A 258 -17.00 22.62 -1.33
CA ARG A 258 -16.09 21.67 -0.69
C ARG A 258 -15.40 20.79 -1.73
N LEU A 259 -14.06 20.79 -1.73
CA LEU A 259 -13.23 19.90 -2.55
C LEU A 259 -12.81 18.70 -1.70
N TYR A 260 -12.99 17.50 -2.27
CA TYR A 260 -12.61 16.26 -1.60
C TYR A 260 -11.32 15.69 -2.17
N ILE A 261 -10.52 15.06 -1.31
CA ILE A 261 -9.32 14.32 -1.68
C ILE A 261 -9.58 12.84 -1.36
N GLN A 262 -9.35 11.97 -2.34
CA GLN A 262 -9.55 10.53 -2.22
C GLN A 262 -8.22 9.78 -2.33
N GLU A 263 -8.08 8.62 -1.69
CA GLU A 263 -7.00 7.70 -1.97
C GLU A 263 -7.37 6.82 -3.18
N GLY A 264 -6.81 7.17 -4.34
CA GLY A 264 -7.00 6.40 -5.57
C GLY A 264 -7.91 7.07 -6.60
N GLU A 265 -7.48 6.96 -7.85
CA GLU A 265 -8.03 7.66 -9.01
C GLU A 265 -9.50 7.28 -9.27
N LYS A 266 -9.79 5.99 -9.18
CA LYS A 266 -11.12 5.42 -9.41
C LYS A 266 -12.17 5.95 -8.41
N LYS A 267 -11.76 6.16 -7.15
CA LYS A 267 -12.63 6.74 -6.11
C LYS A 267 -13.02 8.18 -6.44
N ALA A 268 -12.05 8.98 -6.91
CA ALA A 268 -12.34 10.36 -7.31
C ALA A 268 -13.29 10.42 -8.51
N GLU A 269 -13.13 9.54 -9.51
CA GLU A 269 -14.07 9.47 -10.63
C GLU A 269 -15.47 9.07 -10.17
N LYS A 270 -15.59 8.03 -9.32
CA LYS A 270 -16.88 7.60 -8.78
C LYS A 270 -17.54 8.69 -7.93
N ALA A 271 -16.78 9.36 -7.07
CA ALA A 271 -17.26 10.48 -6.28
C ALA A 271 -17.78 11.63 -7.15
N CYS A 272 -17.00 12.05 -8.16
CA CYS A 272 -17.38 13.09 -9.10
C CYS A 272 -18.64 12.71 -9.90
N LYS A 273 -18.81 11.44 -10.26
CA LYS A 273 -20.01 10.93 -10.94
C LYS A 273 -21.27 11.21 -10.14
N HIS A 274 -21.20 11.11 -8.82
CA HIS A 274 -22.33 11.31 -7.90
C HIS A 274 -22.31 12.67 -7.18
N GLY A 275 -21.75 13.71 -7.82
CA GLY A 275 -21.85 15.08 -7.36
C GLY A 275 -20.95 15.43 -6.16
N ILE A 276 -19.94 14.62 -5.84
CA ILE A 276 -18.94 14.86 -4.78
C ILE A 276 -17.63 15.27 -5.45
N PRO A 277 -17.33 16.60 -5.58
CA PRO A 277 -16.17 17.11 -6.31
C PRO A 277 -14.85 16.62 -5.71
N SER A 278 -14.20 15.69 -6.37
CA SER A 278 -13.05 14.98 -5.82
C SER A 278 -11.84 14.98 -6.75
N ILE A 279 -10.65 15.07 -6.15
CA ILE A 279 -9.36 14.77 -6.76
C ILE A 279 -8.75 13.55 -6.04
N ALA A 280 -7.71 12.94 -6.61
CA ALA A 280 -7.08 11.80 -5.97
C ALA A 280 -5.58 11.92 -5.79
N VAL A 281 -5.10 11.27 -4.73
CA VAL A 281 -3.69 10.96 -4.49
C VAL A 281 -3.45 9.47 -4.64
N SER A 282 -2.24 9.11 -5.07
CA SER A 282 -1.85 7.70 -5.31
C SER A 282 -1.64 6.87 -4.03
N GLY A 283 -1.81 7.49 -2.87
CA GLY A 283 -1.72 6.92 -1.53
C GLY A 283 -1.82 8.03 -0.49
N ILE A 284 -2.29 7.74 0.71
CA ILE A 284 -2.59 8.73 1.76
C ILE A 284 -1.40 9.63 2.14
N GLN A 285 -0.16 9.13 1.97
CA GLN A 285 1.07 9.88 2.26
C GLN A 285 1.58 10.72 1.08
N ASN A 286 0.90 10.68 -0.07
CA ASN A 286 1.37 11.26 -1.32
C ASN A 286 0.72 12.62 -1.65
N LEU A 287 0.12 13.27 -0.67
CA LEU A 287 -0.37 14.63 -0.81
C LEU A 287 0.78 15.61 -0.49
N GLY A 288 1.22 16.34 -1.49
CA GLY A 288 2.24 17.37 -1.31
C GLY A 288 3.69 16.89 -1.32
N SER A 289 4.61 17.84 -1.28
CA SER A 289 6.05 17.62 -1.25
C SER A 289 6.59 17.79 0.17
N LYS A 290 7.19 16.73 0.71
CA LYS A 290 7.89 16.79 1.99
C LYS A 290 9.13 17.69 1.94
N GLU A 291 9.80 17.76 0.79
CA GLU A 291 11.01 18.57 0.62
C GLU A 291 10.70 20.07 0.71
N ASN A 292 9.58 20.50 0.13
CA ASN A 292 9.18 21.90 0.07
C ASN A 292 8.05 22.26 1.05
N ASN A 293 7.54 21.29 1.79
CA ASN A 293 6.38 21.43 2.67
C ASN A 293 5.22 22.21 2.00
N SER A 294 4.89 21.82 0.77
CA SER A 294 3.94 22.54 -0.07
C SER A 294 2.90 21.62 -0.71
N LEU A 295 1.73 22.21 -0.96
CA LEU A 295 0.69 21.59 -1.78
C LEU A 295 1.08 21.61 -3.26
N PRO A 296 0.61 20.64 -4.06
CA PRO A 296 0.63 20.73 -5.52
C PRO A 296 -0.08 22.00 -5.99
N GLU A 297 0.55 22.73 -6.92
CA GLU A 297 0.03 24.03 -7.39
C GLU A 297 -1.36 23.93 -8.02
N ASP A 298 -1.67 22.78 -8.64
CA ASP A 298 -3.00 22.57 -9.22
C ASP A 298 -4.12 22.54 -8.17
N ILE A 299 -3.85 22.05 -6.96
CA ILE A 299 -4.83 22.16 -5.85
C ILE A 299 -5.05 23.63 -5.47
N VAL A 300 -3.98 24.42 -5.41
CA VAL A 300 -4.06 25.84 -5.10
C VAL A 300 -4.87 26.59 -6.16
N LYS A 301 -4.65 26.28 -7.45
CA LYS A 301 -5.41 26.85 -8.56
C LYS A 301 -6.89 26.46 -8.50
N ILE A 302 -7.22 25.21 -8.22
CA ILE A 302 -8.62 24.80 -8.02
C ILE A 302 -9.27 25.59 -6.89
N ILE A 303 -8.59 25.66 -5.73
CA ILE A 303 -9.11 26.38 -4.55
C ILE A 303 -9.41 27.84 -4.88
N THR A 304 -8.50 28.52 -5.56
CA THR A 304 -8.64 29.95 -5.85
C THR A 304 -9.64 30.23 -6.97
N THR A 305 -9.59 29.46 -8.05
CA THR A 305 -10.43 29.68 -9.23
C THR A 305 -11.87 29.26 -9.00
N CYS A 306 -12.08 28.15 -8.28
CA CYS A 306 -13.40 27.61 -7.99
C CYS A 306 -13.97 28.08 -6.64
N ASN A 307 -13.37 29.08 -6.00
CA ASN A 307 -13.83 29.66 -4.73
C ASN A 307 -14.07 28.60 -3.64
N VAL A 308 -13.17 27.61 -3.52
CA VAL A 308 -13.29 26.52 -2.54
C VAL A 308 -13.17 27.07 -1.12
N LYS A 309 -14.16 26.77 -0.27
CA LYS A 309 -14.18 27.19 1.14
C LYS A 309 -13.72 26.10 2.09
N GLU A 310 -13.93 24.84 1.68
CA GLU A 310 -13.67 23.68 2.52
C GLU A 310 -12.91 22.63 1.71
N VAL A 311 -11.91 21.99 2.33
CA VAL A 311 -11.19 20.87 1.75
C VAL A 311 -11.23 19.70 2.73
N ALA A 312 -11.67 18.54 2.23
CA ALA A 312 -11.83 17.33 3.01
C ALA A 312 -10.97 16.20 2.46
N PHE A 313 -10.21 15.53 3.32
CA PHE A 313 -9.53 14.28 2.97
C PHE A 313 -10.31 13.12 3.54
N ILE A 314 -10.86 12.26 2.68
CA ILE A 314 -11.67 11.10 3.09
C ILE A 314 -10.81 9.83 2.98
N PHE A 315 -10.70 9.12 4.09
CA PHE A 315 -9.96 7.88 4.22
C PHE A 315 -10.87 6.65 4.11
N ASP A 316 -10.27 5.53 3.75
CA ASP A 316 -10.92 4.22 3.70
C ASP A 316 -11.34 3.74 5.10
N SER A 317 -12.27 2.77 5.14
CA SER A 317 -12.78 2.20 6.39
C SER A 317 -11.75 1.39 7.19
N ASP A 318 -10.57 1.07 6.59
CA ASP A 318 -9.49 0.34 7.24
C ASP A 318 -8.53 1.22 8.06
N TRP A 319 -8.90 2.48 8.29
CA TRP A 319 -8.15 3.42 9.13
C TRP A 319 -7.95 2.94 10.57
N ASP A 320 -8.85 2.09 11.04
CA ASP A 320 -8.89 1.54 12.39
C ASP A 320 -8.34 0.09 12.47
N ASP A 321 -7.80 -0.45 11.38
CA ASP A 321 -7.21 -1.78 11.38
C ASP A 321 -5.89 -1.77 12.13
N ILE A 322 -5.70 -2.76 13.01
CA ILE A 322 -4.48 -2.90 13.81
C ILE A 322 -3.64 -4.08 13.34
N SER A 323 -2.33 -3.96 13.51
CA SER A 323 -1.41 -5.07 13.24
C SER A 323 -1.41 -6.05 14.39
N THR A 324 -1.65 -7.33 14.09
CA THR A 324 -1.55 -8.42 15.07
C THR A 324 -0.28 -9.26 14.90
N ASN A 325 0.62 -8.87 13.99
CA ASN A 325 1.84 -9.60 13.69
C ASN A 325 2.99 -9.22 14.64
N ILE A 326 2.89 -9.64 15.88
CA ILE A 326 3.91 -9.36 16.92
C ILE A 326 5.26 -10.03 16.60
N ARG A 327 5.25 -11.14 15.85
CA ARG A 327 6.50 -11.86 15.50
C ARG A 327 7.47 -11.03 14.67
N LEU A 328 6.96 -10.05 13.94
CA LEU A 328 7.74 -9.10 13.13
C LEU A 328 8.03 -7.79 13.88
N ASN A 329 7.74 -7.73 15.17
CA ASN A 329 7.84 -6.53 15.99
C ASN A 329 7.06 -5.32 15.42
N ASP A 330 5.99 -5.58 14.67
CA ASP A 330 5.13 -4.52 14.16
C ASP A 330 4.33 -3.94 15.33
N ARG A 331 4.33 -2.62 15.43
CA ARG A 331 3.48 -1.90 16.37
C ARG A 331 2.03 -2.07 15.96
N VAL A 332 1.16 -2.37 16.93
CA VAL A 332 -0.28 -2.58 16.67
C VAL A 332 -0.93 -1.35 16.04
N GLU A 333 -0.46 -0.15 16.40
CA GLU A 333 -0.97 1.13 15.90
C GLU A 333 -0.37 1.57 14.55
N LYS A 334 0.43 0.74 13.88
CA LYS A 334 1.13 1.10 12.63
C LYS A 334 0.17 1.65 11.57
N ARG A 335 -0.99 1.02 11.39
CA ARG A 335 -1.98 1.47 10.40
C ARG A 335 -2.66 2.77 10.85
N PRO A 336 -3.30 2.87 12.02
CA PRO A 336 -3.84 4.14 12.53
C PRO A 336 -2.83 5.27 12.56
N TYR A 337 -1.57 4.97 12.85
CA TYR A 337 -0.49 5.97 12.85
C TYR A 337 -0.19 6.51 11.46
N CYS A 338 -0.30 5.67 10.42
CA CYS A 338 -0.19 6.13 9.03
C CYS A 338 -1.30 7.14 8.67
N PHE A 339 -2.52 6.91 9.11
CA PHE A 339 -3.64 7.83 8.89
C PHE A 339 -3.47 9.14 9.67
N PHE A 340 -3.04 9.05 10.93
CA PHE A 340 -2.70 10.24 11.70
C PHE A 340 -1.67 11.12 10.99
N TYR A 341 -0.58 10.53 10.50
CA TYR A 341 0.44 11.29 9.77
C TYR A 341 -0.09 11.87 8.46
N ALA A 342 -0.92 11.14 7.73
CA ALA A 342 -1.55 11.66 6.52
C ALA A 342 -2.42 12.88 6.83
N ALA A 343 -3.26 12.80 7.86
CA ALA A 343 -4.10 13.92 8.30
C ALA A 343 -3.29 15.10 8.84
N LYS A 344 -2.23 14.82 9.61
CA LYS A 344 -1.30 15.85 10.11
C LYS A 344 -0.61 16.59 8.95
N ASN A 345 0.00 15.86 8.02
CA ASN A 345 0.68 16.46 6.87
C ASN A 345 -0.30 17.24 5.99
N PHE A 346 -1.48 16.69 5.74
CA PHE A 346 -2.55 17.39 5.03
C PHE A 346 -2.87 18.74 5.69
N LYS A 347 -3.10 18.74 7.00
CA LYS A 347 -3.37 19.97 7.75
C LYS A 347 -2.20 20.98 7.67
N GLU A 348 -0.96 20.51 7.76
CA GLU A 348 0.23 21.35 7.65
C GLU A 348 0.38 21.94 6.24
N TYR A 349 0.22 21.14 5.18
CA TYR A 349 0.24 21.66 3.81
C TYR A 349 -0.85 22.69 3.56
N MET A 350 -2.07 22.44 4.02
CA MET A 350 -3.18 23.40 3.89
C MET A 350 -2.92 24.69 4.65
N ARG A 351 -2.21 24.66 5.79
CA ARG A 351 -1.82 25.86 6.52
C ARG A 351 -0.89 26.78 5.73
N THR A 352 -0.09 26.24 4.80
CA THR A 352 0.80 27.05 3.96
C THR A 352 0.03 28.03 3.06
N LEU A 353 -1.24 27.76 2.78
CA LEU A 353 -2.13 28.63 2.00
C LEU A 353 -2.34 30.00 2.66
N LYS A 354 -2.23 30.07 3.98
CA LYS A 354 -2.31 31.35 4.72
C LYS A 354 -1.23 32.34 4.28
N ASN A 355 -0.05 31.85 3.87
CA ASN A 355 1.04 32.68 3.36
C ASN A 355 0.68 33.33 2.00
N ARG A 356 -0.36 32.81 1.34
CA ARG A 356 -0.92 33.35 0.09
C ARG A 356 -2.26 34.07 0.32
N ASN A 357 -2.62 34.37 1.57
CA ASN A 357 -3.92 34.94 1.97
C ASN A 357 -5.13 34.10 1.54
N ILE A 358 -4.96 32.78 1.46
CA ILE A 358 -6.03 31.83 1.15
C ILE A 358 -6.42 31.13 2.45
N TYR A 359 -7.71 31.19 2.79
CA TYR A 359 -8.27 30.61 4.01
C TYR A 359 -9.33 29.58 3.63
N VAL A 360 -9.13 28.35 4.06
CA VAL A 360 -10.06 27.23 3.87
C VAL A 360 -10.24 26.48 5.17
N GLU A 361 -11.42 25.93 5.35
CA GLU A 361 -11.69 24.99 6.44
C GLU A 361 -11.20 23.59 6.05
N ILE A 362 -10.66 22.88 7.01
CA ILE A 362 -10.02 21.58 6.78
C ILE A 362 -10.81 20.50 7.50
N TYR A 363 -11.21 19.48 6.74
CA TYR A 363 -11.91 18.32 7.27
C TYR A 363 -11.08 17.04 7.03
N VAL A 364 -11.17 16.12 7.98
CA VAL A 364 -10.73 14.73 7.83
C VAL A 364 -11.96 13.84 7.94
N GLY A 365 -12.16 12.97 6.97
CA GLY A 365 -13.29 12.06 6.95
C GLY A 365 -12.85 10.60 6.91
N HIS A 366 -13.73 9.72 7.36
CA HIS A 366 -13.57 8.26 7.31
C HIS A 366 -14.82 7.60 6.77
N ILE A 367 -14.66 6.59 5.91
CA ILE A 367 -15.75 5.68 5.60
C ILE A 367 -15.97 4.78 6.81
N GLN A 368 -17.21 4.62 7.24
CA GLN A 368 -17.55 3.73 8.34
C GLN A 368 -17.51 2.26 7.89
N LYS A 369 -17.04 1.38 8.76
CA LYS A 369 -17.12 -0.08 8.53
C LYS A 369 -18.58 -0.51 8.48
N ASN A 370 -18.93 -1.29 7.47
CA ASN A 370 -20.27 -1.84 7.31
C ASN A 370 -20.23 -3.36 7.12
N SER A 371 -21.40 -3.99 7.18
CA SER A 371 -21.54 -5.44 7.02
C SER A 371 -21.25 -5.95 5.59
N ALA A 372 -21.29 -5.07 4.60
CA ALA A 372 -20.95 -5.40 3.21
C ALA A 372 -19.43 -5.46 2.96
N GLY A 373 -18.62 -4.94 3.92
CA GLY A 373 -17.16 -4.91 3.81
C GLY A 373 -16.64 -3.85 2.85
N ASP A 374 -17.44 -2.80 2.57
CA ASP A 374 -17.01 -1.69 1.72
C ASP A 374 -15.83 -0.96 2.37
N LYS A 375 -14.76 -0.79 1.59
CA LYS A 375 -13.54 -0.14 2.09
C LYS A 375 -13.50 1.33 1.76
N GLY A 376 -13.71 1.66 0.52
CA GLY A 376 -13.62 3.01 0.02
C GLY A 376 -14.96 3.58 -0.41
N LEU A 377 -14.95 4.85 -0.76
CA LEU A 377 -16.13 5.55 -1.25
C LEU A 377 -16.71 4.92 -2.51
N ASP A 378 -15.86 4.41 -3.40
CA ASP A 378 -16.29 3.73 -4.63
C ASP A 378 -16.99 2.40 -4.36
N ASP A 379 -16.52 1.61 -3.38
CA ASP A 379 -17.18 0.38 -2.97
C ASP A 379 -18.53 0.68 -2.32
N LEU A 380 -18.56 1.66 -1.40
CA LEU A 380 -19.79 2.12 -0.74
C LEU A 380 -20.88 2.53 -1.75
N LEU A 381 -20.50 3.34 -2.75
CA LEU A 381 -21.40 3.80 -3.81
C LEU A 381 -21.79 2.69 -4.83
N ALA A 382 -20.98 1.65 -4.97
CA ALA A 382 -21.25 0.56 -5.90
C ALA A 382 -22.04 -0.58 -5.28
N ASN A 383 -21.97 -0.76 -3.96
CA ASN A 383 -22.58 -1.87 -3.23
C ASN A 383 -23.69 -1.39 -2.30
N THR A 384 -23.34 -0.83 -1.13
CA THR A 384 -24.32 -0.47 -0.08
C THR A 384 -25.30 0.61 -0.53
N LEU A 385 -24.82 1.60 -1.28
CA LEU A 385 -25.63 2.73 -1.76
C LEU A 385 -26.04 2.60 -3.24
N LYS A 386 -25.92 1.42 -3.80
CA LYS A 386 -26.36 1.18 -5.18
C LYS A 386 -27.86 1.55 -5.32
N ASP A 387 -28.16 2.36 -6.31
CA ASP A 387 -29.49 2.93 -6.59
C ASP A 387 -29.96 3.99 -5.57
N HIS A 388 -29.10 4.40 -4.62
CA HIS A 388 -29.32 5.44 -3.60
C HIS A 388 -28.07 6.30 -3.39
N GLU A 389 -27.28 6.50 -4.44
CA GLU A 389 -25.93 7.11 -4.36
C GLU A 389 -25.98 8.58 -3.90
N ASP A 390 -27.09 9.27 -4.09
CA ASP A 390 -27.32 10.64 -3.63
C ASP A 390 -27.39 10.76 -2.09
N GLU A 391 -27.71 9.67 -1.38
CA GLU A 391 -27.70 9.65 0.09
C GLU A 391 -26.31 9.96 0.64
N LEU A 392 -25.22 9.58 -0.06
CA LEU A 392 -23.86 9.82 0.46
C LEU A 392 -23.53 11.31 0.56
N ALA A 393 -23.89 12.11 -0.44
CA ALA A 393 -23.66 13.55 -0.40
C ALA A 393 -24.43 14.20 0.74
N GLN A 394 -25.65 13.75 1.00
CA GLN A 394 -26.50 14.21 2.11
C GLN A 394 -25.91 13.79 3.46
N ASP A 395 -25.42 12.56 3.57
CA ASP A 395 -24.79 12.04 4.80
C ASP A 395 -23.49 12.78 5.14
N ILE A 396 -22.65 13.06 4.12
CA ILE A 396 -21.45 13.88 4.31
C ILE A 396 -21.80 15.27 4.83
N GLU A 397 -22.83 15.91 4.26
CA GLU A 397 -23.27 17.24 4.70
C GLU A 397 -23.85 17.18 6.12
N PHE A 398 -24.62 16.16 6.44
CA PHE A 398 -25.09 15.92 7.80
C PHE A 398 -23.92 15.76 8.78
N ALA A 399 -22.95 14.89 8.48
CA ALA A 399 -21.78 14.65 9.32
C ALA A 399 -20.92 15.90 9.53
N CYS A 400 -20.76 16.74 8.49
CA CYS A 400 -20.04 18.02 8.62
C CYS A 400 -20.71 19.01 9.56
N ASN A 401 -22.04 18.97 9.66
CA ASN A 401 -22.84 19.83 10.52
C ASN A 401 -23.09 19.25 11.91
N ASP A 402 -22.86 17.95 12.12
CA ASP A 402 -22.99 17.31 13.42
C ASP A 402 -21.83 17.67 14.35
N LYS A 403 -22.13 17.96 15.61
CA LYS A 403 -21.11 18.30 16.63
C LYS A 403 -20.09 17.20 16.86
N LYS A 404 -20.47 15.93 16.67
CA LYS A 404 -19.63 14.76 16.85
C LYS A 404 -18.97 14.31 15.54
N GLY A 405 -19.44 14.81 14.41
CA GLY A 405 -18.96 14.44 13.10
C GLY A 405 -19.48 13.09 12.57
N PHE A 406 -20.54 12.52 13.15
CA PHE A 406 -21.01 11.19 12.80
C PHE A 406 -22.19 11.26 11.82
N GLY A 407 -21.97 10.75 10.59
CA GLY A 407 -23.02 10.41 9.65
C GLY A 407 -23.42 8.93 9.75
N LYS A 408 -24.25 8.47 8.83
CA LYS A 408 -24.67 7.06 8.71
C LYS A 408 -23.59 6.19 8.05
N TYR A 409 -22.89 6.76 7.05
CA TYR A 409 -21.91 6.07 6.22
C TYR A 409 -20.49 6.63 6.38
N VAL A 410 -20.40 7.89 6.82
CA VAL A 410 -19.12 8.59 6.98
C VAL A 410 -19.02 9.28 8.32
N GLU A 411 -17.79 9.49 8.75
CA GLU A 411 -17.44 10.42 9.83
C GLU A 411 -16.70 11.60 9.22
N MET A 412 -17.00 12.84 9.64
CA MET A 412 -16.39 14.06 9.12
C MET A 412 -16.01 15.00 10.26
N PHE A 413 -14.72 15.28 10.43
CA PHE A 413 -14.20 16.09 11.52
C PHE A 413 -13.57 17.38 11.00
N LYS A 414 -14.03 18.53 11.47
CA LYS A 414 -13.42 19.82 11.17
C LYS A 414 -12.15 20.00 12.01
N VAL A 415 -11.00 19.81 11.38
CA VAL A 415 -9.69 19.77 12.07
C VAL A 415 -8.86 21.03 11.92
N THR A 416 -9.41 22.11 11.34
CA THR A 416 -8.70 23.37 11.03
C THR A 416 -7.91 23.91 12.20
N THR A 417 -8.49 23.88 13.40
CA THR A 417 -7.91 24.43 14.62
C THR A 417 -7.34 23.38 15.57
N TRP A 418 -7.44 22.10 15.22
CA TRP A 418 -6.98 21.04 16.13
C TRP A 418 -5.47 21.03 16.28
N THR A 419 -5.01 20.72 17.50
CA THR A 419 -3.62 20.38 17.80
C THR A 419 -3.31 18.95 17.30
N ASP A 420 -2.04 18.58 17.27
CA ASP A 420 -1.65 17.22 16.93
C ASP A 420 -2.16 16.21 17.97
N HIS A 421 -2.14 16.59 19.25
CA HIS A 421 -2.71 15.77 20.32
C HIS A 421 -4.22 15.53 20.09
N LYS A 422 -4.98 16.56 19.78
CA LYS A 422 -6.42 16.43 19.48
C LYS A 422 -6.65 15.56 18.24
N LEU A 423 -5.79 15.68 17.23
CA LEU A 423 -5.87 14.84 16.04
C LEU A 423 -5.56 13.35 16.35
N GLN A 424 -4.62 13.06 17.27
CA GLN A 424 -4.33 11.70 17.72
C GLN A 424 -5.51 11.03 18.44
N GLU A 425 -6.37 11.81 19.08
CA GLU A 425 -7.56 11.28 19.77
C GLU A 425 -8.51 10.55 18.81
N LEU A 426 -8.58 10.92 17.52
CA LEU A 426 -9.41 10.23 16.52
C LEU A 426 -9.11 8.73 16.45
N TRP A 427 -7.84 8.36 16.59
CA TRP A 427 -7.36 6.98 16.52
C TRP A 427 -6.90 6.43 17.87
N CYS A 428 -7.26 7.13 18.96
CA CYS A 428 -6.83 6.78 20.33
C CYS A 428 -5.30 6.69 20.50
N LEU A 429 -4.51 7.40 19.66
CA LEU A 429 -3.03 7.35 19.68
C LEU A 429 -2.41 8.24 20.78
N HIS A 430 -3.22 9.01 21.50
CA HIS A 430 -2.77 9.87 22.59
C HIS A 430 -2.48 9.10 23.88
N SER A 431 -2.99 7.87 24.02
CA SER A 431 -2.83 7.02 25.21
C SER A 431 -2.94 5.55 24.81
N TYR A 432 -2.07 4.71 25.41
CA TYR A 432 -2.12 3.27 25.21
C TYR A 432 -3.38 2.65 25.82
N GLU A 433 -3.88 3.19 26.95
CA GLU A 433 -5.11 2.72 27.57
C GLU A 433 -6.32 2.95 26.68
N ALA A 434 -6.42 4.15 26.10
CA ALA A 434 -7.50 4.49 25.18
C ALA A 434 -7.45 3.61 23.92
N PHE A 435 -6.25 3.37 23.39
CA PHE A 435 -6.04 2.51 22.23
C PHE A 435 -6.41 1.05 22.57
N ALA A 436 -5.93 0.54 23.71
CA ALA A 436 -6.18 -0.81 24.12
C ALA A 436 -7.67 -1.06 24.44
N GLU A 437 -8.36 -0.11 25.03
CA GLU A 437 -9.80 -0.23 25.29
C GLU A 437 -10.60 -0.26 23.99
N ARG A 438 -10.25 0.60 23.01
CA ARG A 438 -10.87 0.61 21.68
C ARG A 438 -10.72 -0.72 20.95
N HIS A 439 -9.55 -1.34 21.02
CA HIS A 439 -9.20 -2.56 20.30
C HIS A 439 -9.18 -3.81 21.19
N LYS A 440 -9.80 -3.72 22.37
CA LYS A 440 -9.75 -4.75 23.42
C LYS A 440 -10.10 -6.15 22.91
N ASP A 441 -11.10 -6.27 22.05
CA ASP A 441 -11.55 -7.57 21.53
C ASP A 441 -10.51 -8.31 20.70
N ILE A 442 -9.62 -7.57 20.05
CA ILE A 442 -8.52 -8.13 19.28
C ILE A 442 -7.30 -8.33 20.18
N LEU A 443 -6.92 -7.28 20.93
CA LEU A 443 -5.69 -7.26 21.71
C LEU A 443 -5.69 -8.27 22.87
N LYS A 444 -6.84 -8.51 23.51
CA LYS A 444 -6.96 -9.50 24.59
C LYS A 444 -6.59 -10.94 24.20
N ASN A 445 -6.62 -11.23 22.88
CA ASN A 445 -6.25 -12.53 22.34
C ASN A 445 -4.74 -12.65 22.09
N LEU A 446 -3.99 -11.58 22.27
CA LEU A 446 -2.54 -11.54 22.10
C LEU A 446 -1.87 -11.70 23.48
N PRO A 447 -0.77 -12.48 23.58
CA PRO A 447 -0.03 -12.61 24.83
C PRO A 447 0.55 -11.27 25.28
N GLU A 448 0.98 -10.47 24.31
CA GLU A 448 1.46 -9.10 24.46
C GLU A 448 1.35 -8.37 23.13
N PHE A 449 1.44 -7.04 23.15
CA PHE A 449 1.44 -6.21 21.94
C PHE A 449 2.39 -5.03 22.09
N VAL A 450 2.88 -4.51 20.97
CA VAL A 450 3.74 -3.33 20.92
C VAL A 450 2.90 -2.11 20.55
N PHE A 451 2.95 -1.09 21.42
CA PHE A 451 2.35 0.23 21.18
C PHE A 451 3.34 1.32 21.59
N GLY A 452 3.61 2.26 20.70
CA GLY A 452 4.62 3.27 20.91
C GLY A 452 6.00 2.66 21.06
N ARG A 453 6.63 2.94 22.19
CA ARG A 453 7.98 2.44 22.56
C ARG A 453 7.94 1.29 23.56
N TYR A 454 6.77 0.68 23.79
CA TYR A 454 6.60 -0.26 24.88
C TYR A 454 5.85 -1.51 24.44
N ARG A 455 6.16 -2.63 25.14
CA ARG A 455 5.34 -3.82 25.12
C ARG A 455 4.32 -3.74 26.23
N TRP A 456 3.11 -4.14 25.90
CA TRP A 456 1.95 -4.12 26.77
C TRP A 456 1.32 -5.49 26.80
N LYS A 457 0.64 -5.81 27.87
CA LYS A 457 -0.18 -7.02 28.02
C LYS A 457 -1.39 -6.71 28.87
N PHE A 458 -2.35 -7.62 28.89
CA PHE A 458 -3.45 -7.58 29.85
C PHE A 458 -3.06 -8.38 31.09
N ASP A 459 -3.43 -7.86 32.27
CA ASP A 459 -3.36 -8.61 33.52
C ASP A 459 -4.58 -9.55 33.68
N GLU A 460 -4.61 -10.31 34.78
CA GLU A 460 -5.69 -11.25 35.07
C GLU A 460 -7.07 -10.58 35.23
N THR A 461 -7.10 -9.28 35.50
CA THR A 461 -8.33 -8.49 35.61
C THR A 461 -8.80 -7.93 34.25
N GLY A 462 -8.03 -8.11 33.17
CA GLY A 462 -8.30 -7.56 31.86
C GLY A 462 -7.90 -6.09 31.72
N LYS A 463 -7.07 -5.56 32.63
CA LYS A 463 -6.48 -4.22 32.54
C LYS A 463 -5.14 -4.28 31.80
N VAL A 464 -4.90 -3.27 30.95
CA VAL A 464 -3.62 -3.14 30.26
C VAL A 464 -2.53 -2.71 31.23
N ILE A 465 -1.42 -3.43 31.19
CA ILE A 465 -0.22 -3.12 31.99
C ILE A 465 1.03 -3.08 31.13
N LEU A 466 1.98 -2.24 31.51
CA LEU A 466 3.29 -2.17 30.89
C LEU A 466 4.07 -3.46 31.14
N ALA A 467 4.47 -4.12 30.04
CA ALA A 467 5.33 -5.31 30.15
C ALA A 467 6.81 -4.92 30.16
N GLN A 468 7.26 -4.19 29.17
CA GLN A 468 8.64 -3.69 29.07
C GLN A 468 8.78 -2.61 27.98
N PRO A 469 9.81 -1.76 28.06
CA PRO A 469 10.13 -0.84 26.97
C PRO A 469 10.50 -1.60 25.68
N PHE A 470 10.04 -1.08 24.55
CA PHE A 470 10.35 -1.58 23.23
C PHE A 470 10.51 -0.41 22.26
N ASP A 471 11.57 -0.43 21.44
CA ASP A 471 11.81 0.57 20.43
C ASP A 471 12.30 -0.09 19.12
N ASP A 472 11.55 0.11 18.04
CA ASP A 472 11.88 -0.43 16.73
C ASP A 472 12.90 0.42 15.97
N ASP A 473 13.01 1.71 16.32
CA ASP A 473 13.73 2.68 15.51
C ASP A 473 15.21 2.78 15.88
N GLU A 474 15.62 2.27 17.06
CA GLU A 474 16.99 2.34 17.54
C GLU A 474 17.64 0.96 17.60
N LYS A 475 18.09 0.50 16.44
CA LYS A 475 18.90 -0.70 16.36
C LYS A 475 20.30 -0.40 16.88
N PHE A 476 20.77 -1.16 17.87
CA PHE A 476 22.16 -1.07 18.33
C PHE A 476 23.13 -1.83 17.42
N TRP A 477 22.73 -2.08 16.17
CA TRP A 477 23.54 -2.70 15.13
C TRP A 477 23.23 -2.07 13.76
N GLU A 478 24.19 -2.20 12.86
CA GLU A 478 24.07 -1.80 11.46
C GLU A 478 24.21 -3.03 10.56
N GLU A 479 23.49 -3.03 9.46
CA GLU A 479 23.60 -4.02 8.39
C GLU A 479 24.58 -3.48 7.35
N VAL A 480 25.76 -4.13 7.24
CA VAL A 480 26.82 -3.72 6.30
C VAL A 480 26.93 -4.76 5.20
N GLU A 481 26.74 -4.31 3.96
CA GLU A 481 26.97 -5.16 2.80
C GLU A 481 28.48 -5.30 2.54
N LYS A 482 28.98 -6.54 2.51
CA LYS A 482 30.35 -6.85 2.13
C LYS A 482 30.39 -7.68 0.86
N GLU A 483 31.09 -7.18 -0.12
CA GLU A 483 31.40 -7.94 -1.32
C GLU A 483 32.49 -8.98 -1.03
N GLY A 484 32.20 -10.23 -1.37
CA GLY A 484 33.12 -11.35 -1.27
C GLY A 484 33.20 -12.12 -2.59
N ARG A 485 34.16 -13.04 -2.70
CA ARG A 485 34.34 -13.88 -3.91
C ARG A 485 33.10 -14.70 -4.30
N SER A 486 32.20 -14.93 -3.36
CA SER A 486 30.94 -15.68 -3.53
C SER A 486 29.68 -14.80 -3.62
N GLY A 487 29.81 -13.46 -3.76
CA GLY A 487 28.70 -12.52 -3.83
C GLY A 487 28.63 -11.57 -2.62
N VAL A 488 27.59 -10.76 -2.59
CA VAL A 488 27.31 -9.81 -1.49
C VAL A 488 26.75 -10.58 -0.30
N ARG A 489 27.32 -10.37 0.88
CA ARG A 489 26.79 -10.86 2.15
C ARG A 489 26.50 -9.70 3.09
N ILE A 490 25.47 -9.83 3.92
CA ILE A 490 25.14 -8.88 4.98
C ILE A 490 25.88 -9.31 6.23
N GLU A 491 26.70 -8.41 6.79
CA GLU A 491 27.30 -8.55 8.12
C GLU A 491 26.66 -7.57 9.08
N TYR A 492 26.44 -8.02 10.32
CA TYR A 492 25.91 -7.19 11.39
C TYR A 492 27.07 -6.64 12.22
N GLN A 493 27.11 -5.33 12.39
CA GLN A 493 28.12 -4.63 13.18
C GLN A 493 27.48 -3.91 14.35
N PHE A 494 28.12 -3.96 15.52
CA PHE A 494 27.62 -3.27 16.71
C PHE A 494 27.83 -1.76 16.60
N CYS A 495 26.77 -0.98 16.84
CA CYS A 495 26.82 0.47 16.84
C CYS A 495 26.75 1.03 18.27
N TYR A 496 27.85 1.61 18.74
CA TYR A 496 27.94 2.12 20.12
C TYR A 496 27.01 3.27 20.42
N VAL A 497 26.93 4.25 19.51
CA VAL A 497 26.09 5.43 19.70
C VAL A 497 24.62 5.00 19.80
N ASN A 498 24.21 4.12 18.92
CA ASN A 498 22.84 3.61 18.92
C ASN A 498 22.55 2.74 20.14
N SER A 499 23.54 1.96 20.63
CA SER A 499 23.36 1.17 21.85
C SER A 499 23.19 2.04 23.10
N HIS A 500 23.87 3.17 23.14
CA HIS A 500 23.70 4.16 24.20
C HIS A 500 22.27 4.74 24.18
N ASN A 501 21.83 5.22 23.04
CA ASN A 501 20.47 5.74 22.88
C ASN A 501 19.40 4.67 23.17
N PHE A 502 19.64 3.46 22.67
CA PHE A 502 18.78 2.30 22.93
C PHE A 502 18.61 2.02 24.43
N LEU A 503 19.71 2.03 25.19
CA LEU A 503 19.68 1.80 26.64
C LEU A 503 19.05 2.99 27.38
N GLN A 504 19.40 4.23 27.01
CA GLN A 504 18.81 5.43 27.62
C GLN A 504 17.30 5.46 27.45
N ASN A 505 16.80 5.16 26.27
CA ASN A 505 15.36 5.13 25.99
C ASN A 505 14.62 4.03 26.77
N ARG A 506 15.38 3.05 27.28
CA ARG A 506 14.87 1.97 28.15
C ARG A 506 15.11 2.19 29.63
N GLY A 507 15.45 3.41 29.98
CA GLY A 507 15.59 3.83 31.37
C GLY A 507 16.97 3.53 31.98
N PHE A 508 17.93 3.05 31.20
CA PHE A 508 19.30 2.93 31.69
C PHE A 508 19.98 4.28 31.73
N GLY A 509 20.69 4.55 32.80
CA GLY A 509 21.37 5.82 32.99
C GLY A 509 22.41 5.77 34.11
N ARG A 510 23.02 6.91 34.36
CA ARG A 510 23.94 7.08 35.49
C ARG A 510 23.61 8.29 36.33
N LEU A 511 23.60 8.10 37.63
CA LEU A 511 23.42 9.16 38.61
C LEU A 511 24.77 9.57 39.16
N ARG A 512 25.09 10.87 39.12
CA ARG A 512 26.31 11.40 39.73
C ARG A 512 26.13 11.50 41.23
N ARG A 513 27.01 10.85 42.01
CA ARG A 513 27.03 10.92 43.47
C ARG A 513 27.76 12.19 43.95
N LEU A 514 27.59 12.51 45.22
CA LEU A 514 28.24 13.67 45.87
C LEU A 514 29.79 13.55 45.90
N ASP A 515 30.31 12.36 45.97
CA ASP A 515 31.73 12.04 45.90
C ASP A 515 32.34 12.09 44.50
N LYS A 516 31.55 12.57 43.50
CA LYS A 516 31.89 12.63 42.06
C LYS A 516 31.99 11.26 41.36
N THR A 517 31.66 10.17 42.02
CA THR A 517 31.51 8.86 41.39
C THR A 517 30.15 8.74 40.69
N TYR A 518 29.98 7.73 39.84
CA TYR A 518 28.70 7.48 39.17
C TYR A 518 28.12 6.15 39.65
N GLN A 519 26.80 6.14 39.86
CA GLN A 519 26.01 4.94 40.06
C GLN A 519 25.17 4.68 38.80
N PHE A 520 25.29 3.47 38.23
CA PHE A 520 24.39 3.04 37.19
C PHE A 520 23.01 2.78 37.77
N ILE A 521 21.99 3.20 37.04
CA ILE A 521 20.61 3.04 37.45
C ILE A 521 19.77 2.54 36.28
N HIS A 522 18.72 1.83 36.62
CA HIS A 522 17.63 1.51 35.71
C HIS A 522 16.33 2.11 36.23
N LEU A 523 15.71 2.93 35.43
CA LEU A 523 14.39 3.54 35.69
C LEU A 523 13.31 2.58 35.20
N ASP A 524 12.63 1.97 36.12
CA ASP A 524 11.48 1.08 35.89
C ASP A 524 10.29 1.69 36.68
N PRO A 525 9.58 2.68 36.09
CA PRO A 525 8.62 3.47 36.82
C PRO A 525 7.60 2.62 37.57
N PRO A 526 7.33 2.91 38.87
CA PRO A 526 7.81 4.09 39.63
C PRO A 526 9.14 3.89 40.37
N VAL A 527 9.93 2.87 40.04
CA VAL A 527 11.12 2.46 40.82
C VAL A 527 12.40 2.86 40.09
N VAL A 528 13.38 3.37 40.86
CA VAL A 528 14.78 3.55 40.39
C VAL A 528 15.62 2.45 41.04
N LYS A 529 16.20 1.58 40.21
CA LYS A 529 17.03 0.47 40.69
C LYS A 529 18.50 0.80 40.45
N PRO A 530 19.38 0.70 41.44
CA PRO A 530 20.82 0.68 41.19
C PRO A 530 21.16 -0.63 40.46
N ILE A 531 22.03 -0.54 39.46
CA ILE A 531 22.45 -1.66 38.63
C ILE A 531 23.95 -1.64 38.42
N ASP A 532 24.50 -2.75 37.94
CA ASP A 532 25.88 -2.87 37.47
C ASP A 532 25.99 -2.77 35.95
N ALA A 533 27.19 -2.55 35.44
CA ALA A 533 27.43 -2.50 34.00
C ALA A 533 27.07 -3.83 33.28
N SER A 534 27.17 -4.95 33.99
CA SER A 534 26.76 -6.27 33.51
C SER A 534 25.25 -6.35 33.23
N ASP A 535 24.43 -5.66 34.02
CA ASP A 535 22.98 -5.69 33.86
C ASP A 535 22.54 -5.07 32.51
N ALA A 536 23.19 -3.95 32.14
CA ALA A 536 22.95 -3.31 30.85
C ALA A 536 23.36 -4.21 29.66
N ARG A 537 24.49 -4.88 29.77
CA ARG A 537 24.95 -5.85 28.77
C ARG A 537 24.01 -7.03 28.66
N ASP A 538 23.61 -7.60 29.78
CA ASP A 538 22.73 -8.77 29.82
C ASP A 538 21.34 -8.40 29.27
N TYR A 539 20.91 -7.17 29.48
CA TYR A 539 19.69 -6.65 28.86
C TYR A 539 19.78 -6.63 27.32
N LEU A 540 20.90 -6.15 26.74
CA LEU A 540 21.13 -6.19 25.29
C LEU A 540 21.12 -7.62 24.76
N PHE A 541 21.77 -8.55 25.45
CA PHE A 541 21.79 -9.97 25.07
C PHE A 541 20.40 -10.59 25.09
N GLN A 542 19.65 -10.36 26.16
CA GLN A 542 18.30 -10.90 26.28
C GLN A 542 17.38 -10.30 25.25
N PHE A 543 17.48 -8.99 25.01
CA PHE A 543 16.71 -8.33 23.97
C PHE A 543 17.02 -8.92 22.58
N ALA A 544 18.32 -9.05 22.23
CA ALA A 544 18.70 -9.61 20.95
C ALA A 544 18.23 -11.06 20.78
N LYS A 545 18.34 -11.88 21.82
CA LYS A 545 17.88 -13.27 21.81
C LYS A 545 16.37 -13.39 21.62
N GLN A 546 15.62 -12.47 22.20
CA GLN A 546 14.16 -12.53 22.20
C GLN A 546 13.55 -11.88 20.96
N TYR A 547 14.12 -10.78 20.45
CA TYR A 547 13.49 -9.91 19.49
C TYR A 547 14.27 -9.73 18.18
N CYS A 548 15.52 -10.17 18.11
CA CYS A 548 16.34 -9.99 16.92
C CYS A 548 16.55 -11.30 16.15
N LYS A 549 17.08 -11.17 14.94
CA LYS A 549 17.55 -12.32 14.16
C LYS A 549 18.73 -12.99 14.86
N LYS A 550 18.93 -14.28 14.58
CA LYS A 550 20.00 -15.09 15.15
C LYS A 550 21.39 -14.50 14.90
N GLU A 551 21.60 -13.91 13.73
CA GLU A 551 22.88 -13.29 13.34
C GLU A 551 23.23 -12.08 14.22
N VAL A 552 22.25 -11.28 14.64
CA VAL A 552 22.45 -10.16 15.58
C VAL A 552 22.86 -10.68 16.96
N HIS A 553 22.22 -11.75 17.43
CA HIS A 553 22.61 -12.39 18.68
C HIS A 553 24.02 -12.97 18.62
N GLU A 554 24.40 -13.62 17.50
CA GLU A 554 25.75 -14.14 17.28
C GLU A 554 26.80 -13.02 17.21
N MET A 555 26.48 -11.88 16.63
CA MET A 555 27.35 -10.70 16.63
C MET A 555 27.64 -10.23 18.04
N LEU A 556 26.62 -10.13 18.91
CA LEU A 556 26.80 -9.73 20.31
C LEU A 556 27.70 -10.69 21.08
N ILE A 557 27.52 -12.00 20.91
CA ILE A 557 28.38 -13.01 21.54
C ILE A 557 29.85 -12.86 21.13
N LYS A 558 30.10 -12.54 19.86
CA LYS A 558 31.45 -12.46 19.30
C LYS A 558 32.18 -11.15 19.63
N GLY A 559 31.46 -10.05 19.82
CA GLY A 559 32.05 -8.70 19.80
C GLY A 559 31.82 -7.82 21.02
N VAL A 560 30.78 -8.07 21.82
CA VAL A 560 30.28 -7.06 22.76
C VAL A 560 30.82 -7.19 24.20
N SER A 561 31.42 -8.32 24.57
CA SER A 561 32.00 -8.46 25.92
C SER A 561 33.04 -7.38 26.31
N GLN A 562 33.59 -6.68 25.30
CA GLN A 562 34.62 -5.65 25.51
C GLN A 562 34.02 -4.21 25.48
N TYR A 563 32.77 -4.00 25.15
CA TYR A 563 32.31 -2.70 24.70
C TYR A 563 31.17 -2.05 25.49
N VAL A 564 30.45 -2.81 26.29
CA VAL A 564 29.46 -2.24 27.24
C VAL A 564 30.14 -2.13 28.60
N GLY A 565 31.06 -1.21 28.69
CA GLY A 565 31.71 -0.87 29.97
C GLY A 565 31.01 0.33 30.63
N PRO A 566 31.27 0.52 31.94
CA PRO A 566 30.66 1.60 32.72
C PRO A 566 30.89 3.01 32.14
N ASP A 567 31.95 3.20 31.37
CA ASP A 567 32.33 4.50 30.81
C ASP A 567 31.53 4.88 29.54
N LYS A 568 30.70 3.98 29.05
CA LYS A 568 30.01 4.13 27.75
C LYS A 568 28.47 4.12 27.81
N ILE A 569 27.90 4.03 29.01
CA ILE A 569 26.44 4.18 29.24
C ILE A 569 26.13 5.60 29.69
#